data_a5486de32ca3db33e42f3ce3a598d1d9
#
_entry.id   a5486de32ca3db33e42f3ce3a598d1d9
#
_cell.length_a   1.000
_cell.length_b   1.000
_cell.length_c   1.000
_cell.angle_alpha   90.00
_cell.angle_beta   90.00
_cell.angle_gamma   90.00
#
_symmetry.space_group_name_H-M   'P 1'
#
loop_
_entity.id
_entity.type
_entity.pdbx_description
1 polymer ?
#
loop_
_entity_poly.entity_id
_entity_poly.type
_entity_poly.pdbx_seq_one_letter_code
_entity_poly.pdbx_strand_id
1 'polypeptide(L)'
;LGHFQARRARSRSEAWLARIIKDVRDSRLVPHAESALAVIAGHRDENGALLSPKIAAVELLNVLRPTVAASVYITLLAHALHSFPDLAPTPASDRSEMGYFVQEVRRFYPFFPAVAARSRKDFRWRNVRFPAGRRFLLDLHATNTDPHLWNEPETFNPERFREEGISAFALIPQGGGDVPKNHRCPGETVVLEVMERALRMLLCEMEYRLPRQDLCIDRSRMPALPGSKIIL
;
A
#
# COMPACT_ATOMS: atom_id res chain seq x y z
N LEU A 1 3.99 17.19 -18.22
CA LEU A 1 2.52 17.30 -18.07
C LEU A 1 2.03 16.58 -16.81
N GLY A 2 2.45 15.34 -16.50
CA GLY A 2 1.95 14.58 -15.35
C GLY A 2 2.19 15.21 -13.98
N HIS A 3 3.36 15.83 -13.77
CA HIS A 3 3.68 16.49 -12.49
C HIS A 3 2.76 17.69 -12.20
N PHE A 4 2.42 18.47 -13.22
CA PHE A 4 1.51 19.60 -13.08
C PHE A 4 0.08 19.15 -12.76
N GLN A 5 -0.39 18.10 -13.44
CA GLN A 5 -1.71 17.52 -13.19
C GLN A 5 -1.81 16.94 -11.77
N ALA A 6 -0.78 16.23 -11.31
CA ALA A 6 -0.73 15.68 -9.94
C ALA A 6 -0.78 16.77 -8.86
N ARG A 7 -0.01 17.86 -9.03
CA ARG A 7 -0.07 19.02 -8.12
C ARG A 7 -1.45 19.67 -8.09
N ARG A 8 -2.08 19.82 -9.25
CA ARG A 8 -3.42 20.40 -9.34
C ARG A 8 -4.47 19.50 -8.69
N ALA A 9 -4.39 18.19 -8.92
CA ALA A 9 -5.27 17.21 -8.26
C ALA A 9 -5.12 17.27 -6.75
N ARG A 10 -3.89 17.25 -6.22
CA ARG A 10 -3.61 17.39 -4.79
C ARG A 10 -4.20 18.67 -4.21
N SER A 11 -3.95 19.83 -4.84
CA SER A 11 -4.49 21.11 -4.39
C SER A 11 -6.02 21.12 -4.32
N ARG A 12 -6.68 20.49 -5.30
CA ARG A 12 -8.16 20.35 -5.30
C ARG A 12 -8.64 19.47 -4.14
N SER A 13 -7.96 18.35 -3.87
CA SER A 13 -8.29 17.47 -2.74
C SER A 13 -8.09 18.18 -1.41
N GLU A 14 -6.99 18.91 -1.22
CA GLU A 14 -6.73 19.67 -0.02
C GLU A 14 -7.80 20.78 0.20
N ALA A 15 -8.18 21.48 -0.85
CA ALA A 15 -9.24 22.49 -0.77
C ALA A 15 -10.61 21.90 -0.46
N TRP A 16 -10.94 20.73 -1.01
CA TRP A 16 -12.16 20.01 -0.72
C TRP A 16 -12.21 19.56 0.76
N LEU A 17 -11.15 18.93 1.24
CA LEU A 17 -11.04 18.47 2.63
C LEU A 17 -11.06 19.65 3.62
N ALA A 18 -10.42 20.78 3.30
CA ALA A 18 -10.45 21.97 4.14
C ALA A 18 -11.88 22.53 4.30
N ARG A 19 -12.74 22.42 3.28
CA ARG A 19 -14.16 22.75 3.40
C ARG A 19 -14.89 21.80 4.33
N ILE A 20 -14.68 20.48 4.18
CA ILE A 20 -15.27 19.48 5.08
C ILE A 20 -14.86 19.72 6.53
N ILE A 21 -13.58 19.99 6.80
CA ILE A 21 -13.10 20.34 8.15
C ILE A 21 -13.84 21.58 8.72
N LYS A 22 -14.05 22.60 7.91
CA LYS A 22 -14.83 23.78 8.32
C LYS A 22 -16.28 23.41 8.62
N ASP A 23 -16.93 22.63 7.77
CA ASP A 23 -18.32 22.21 7.96
C ASP A 23 -18.51 21.40 9.26
N VAL A 24 -17.52 20.56 9.63
CA VAL A 24 -17.52 19.88 10.93
C VAL A 24 -17.38 20.88 12.09
N ARG A 25 -16.45 21.82 12.01
CA ARG A 25 -16.21 22.83 13.06
C ARG A 25 -17.39 23.79 13.26
N ASP A 26 -18.09 24.09 12.17
CA ASP A 26 -19.29 24.93 12.16
C ASP A 26 -20.57 24.13 12.48
N SER A 27 -20.43 22.85 12.87
CA SER A 27 -21.56 21.95 13.18
C SER A 27 -22.55 21.74 12.02
N ARG A 28 -22.13 22.02 10.77
CA ARG A 28 -22.90 21.71 9.55
C ARG A 28 -22.80 20.26 9.13
N LEU A 29 -21.75 19.58 9.57
CA LEU A 29 -21.52 18.14 9.37
C LEU A 29 -21.13 17.54 10.72
N VAL A 30 -21.81 16.46 11.11
CA VAL A 30 -21.53 15.71 12.35
C VAL A 30 -20.98 14.33 11.99
N PRO A 31 -19.67 14.14 11.96
CA PRO A 31 -19.07 12.82 11.73
C PRO A 31 -19.17 11.96 13.00
N HIS A 32 -19.02 10.64 12.84
CA HIS A 32 -18.86 9.74 13.99
C HIS A 32 -17.68 10.20 14.85
N ALA A 33 -17.84 10.22 16.17
CA ALA A 33 -16.87 10.82 17.11
C ALA A 33 -15.47 10.21 17.02
N GLU A 34 -15.36 8.91 16.76
CA GLU A 34 -14.08 8.19 16.64
C GLU A 34 -13.52 8.19 15.22
N SER A 35 -14.18 8.86 14.27
CA SER A 35 -13.66 8.94 12.90
C SER A 35 -12.43 9.84 12.81
N ALA A 36 -11.51 9.52 11.90
CA ALA A 36 -10.36 10.37 11.62
C ALA A 36 -10.76 11.82 11.30
N LEU A 37 -11.92 12.02 10.66
CA LEU A 37 -12.45 13.34 10.37
C LEU A 37 -12.78 14.12 11.65
N ALA A 38 -13.49 13.49 12.60
CA ALA A 38 -13.83 14.13 13.88
C ALA A 38 -12.57 14.46 14.69
N VAL A 39 -11.69 13.47 14.82
CA VAL A 39 -10.44 13.61 15.58
C VAL A 39 -9.57 14.73 15.02
N ILE A 40 -9.32 14.76 13.72
CA ILE A 40 -8.46 15.77 13.08
C ILE A 40 -9.14 17.15 13.09
N ALA A 41 -10.46 17.21 12.87
CA ALA A 41 -11.17 18.49 12.92
C ALA A 41 -11.12 19.15 14.29
N GLY A 42 -11.18 18.33 15.37
CA GLY A 42 -11.11 18.80 16.76
C GLY A 42 -9.71 18.89 17.36
N HIS A 43 -8.67 18.41 16.64
CA HIS A 43 -7.31 18.36 17.17
C HIS A 43 -6.75 19.76 17.46
N ARG A 44 -6.13 19.89 18.64
CA ARG A 44 -5.44 21.12 19.08
C ARG A 44 -3.94 20.87 19.18
N ASP A 45 -3.16 21.85 18.80
CA ASP A 45 -1.71 21.84 18.97
C ASP A 45 -1.28 22.02 20.44
N GLU A 46 0.01 22.04 20.69
CA GLU A 46 0.61 22.21 22.02
C GLU A 46 0.23 23.54 22.70
N ASN A 47 -0.21 24.55 21.94
CA ASN A 47 -0.68 25.84 22.43
C ASN A 47 -2.21 25.88 22.64
N GLY A 48 -2.91 24.74 22.42
CA GLY A 48 -4.36 24.62 22.53
C GLY A 48 -5.13 25.19 21.33
N ALA A 49 -4.44 25.61 20.26
CA ALA A 49 -5.08 26.14 19.05
C ALA A 49 -5.50 25.01 18.10
N LEU A 50 -6.66 25.16 17.45
CA LEU A 50 -7.05 24.25 16.37
C LEU A 50 -6.07 24.36 15.20
N LEU A 51 -5.72 23.22 14.60
CA LEU A 51 -4.96 23.20 13.34
C LEU A 51 -5.64 24.09 12.30
N SER A 52 -4.87 24.82 11.49
CA SER A 52 -5.48 25.55 10.38
C SER A 52 -6.24 24.56 9.47
N PRO A 53 -7.35 24.95 8.83
CA PRO A 53 -8.12 24.06 7.96
C PRO A 53 -7.26 23.42 6.86
N LYS A 54 -6.22 24.12 6.39
CA LYS A 54 -5.27 23.62 5.40
C LYS A 54 -4.39 22.49 5.97
N ILE A 55 -3.86 22.66 7.18
CA ILE A 55 -3.04 21.63 7.85
C ILE A 55 -3.92 20.43 8.17
N ALA A 56 -5.09 20.64 8.79
CA ALA A 56 -6.03 19.57 9.09
C ALA A 56 -6.45 18.78 7.82
N ALA A 57 -6.62 19.45 6.69
CA ALA A 57 -6.90 18.80 5.41
C ALA A 57 -5.74 17.91 4.92
N VAL A 58 -4.49 18.36 5.11
CA VAL A 58 -3.31 17.55 4.77
C VAL A 58 -3.21 16.32 5.67
N GLU A 59 -3.46 16.46 6.98
CA GLU A 59 -3.45 15.33 7.90
C GLU A 59 -4.57 14.31 7.57
N LEU A 60 -5.76 14.80 7.26
CA LEU A 60 -6.84 13.92 6.81
C LEU A 60 -6.50 13.22 5.48
N LEU A 61 -5.84 13.90 4.55
CA LEU A 61 -5.37 13.31 3.30
C LEU A 61 -4.30 12.24 3.56
N ASN A 62 -3.47 12.39 4.59
CA ASN A 62 -2.48 11.39 5.00
C ASN A 62 -3.12 10.09 5.53
N VAL A 63 -4.35 10.15 6.04
CA VAL A 63 -5.14 8.95 6.40
C VAL A 63 -5.85 8.36 5.18
N LEU A 64 -6.46 9.20 4.35
CA LEU A 64 -7.25 8.76 3.19
C LEU A 64 -6.40 8.10 2.11
N ARG A 65 -5.22 8.64 1.83
CA ARG A 65 -4.33 8.12 0.78
C ARG A 65 -3.94 6.65 0.97
N PRO A 66 -3.44 6.23 2.15
CA PRO A 66 -3.16 4.81 2.41
C PRO A 66 -4.39 3.92 2.30
N THR A 67 -5.55 4.40 2.78
CA THR A 67 -6.81 3.67 2.70
C THR A 67 -7.20 3.38 1.25
N VAL A 68 -7.13 4.39 0.39
CA VAL A 68 -7.39 4.23 -1.05
C VAL A 68 -6.33 3.33 -1.71
N ALA A 69 -5.07 3.44 -1.30
CA ALA A 69 -3.99 2.62 -1.84
C ALA A 69 -4.18 1.12 -1.57
N ALA A 70 -4.86 0.73 -0.49
CA ALA A 70 -5.17 -0.67 -0.20
C ALA A 70 -6.01 -1.33 -1.31
N SER A 71 -6.83 -0.56 -2.06
CA SER A 71 -7.62 -1.07 -3.18
C SER A 71 -6.76 -1.67 -4.31
N VAL A 72 -5.53 -1.19 -4.46
CA VAL A 72 -4.57 -1.74 -5.42
C VAL A 72 -4.23 -3.19 -5.09
N TYR A 73 -3.96 -3.48 -3.80
CA TYR A 73 -3.72 -4.84 -3.35
C TYR A 73 -4.93 -5.74 -3.54
N ILE A 74 -6.16 -5.24 -3.32
CA ILE A 74 -7.38 -6.00 -3.58
C ILE A 74 -7.51 -6.33 -5.08
N THR A 75 -7.20 -5.38 -5.96
CA THR A 75 -7.16 -5.60 -7.41
C THR A 75 -6.14 -6.67 -7.80
N LEU A 76 -4.94 -6.60 -7.23
CA LEU A 76 -3.87 -7.58 -7.48
C LEU A 76 -4.21 -8.96 -6.90
N LEU A 77 -4.91 -9.00 -5.77
CA LEU A 77 -5.43 -10.22 -5.16
C LEU A 77 -6.45 -10.92 -6.07
N ALA A 78 -7.43 -10.17 -6.59
CA ALA A 78 -8.41 -10.70 -7.53
C ALA A 78 -7.73 -11.16 -8.84
N HIS A 79 -6.73 -10.42 -9.31
CA HIS A 79 -5.91 -10.84 -10.45
C HIS A 79 -5.17 -12.14 -10.18
N ALA A 80 -4.57 -12.32 -9.00
CA ALA A 80 -3.84 -13.53 -8.63
C ALA A 80 -4.78 -14.76 -8.58
N LEU A 81 -5.96 -14.61 -7.97
CA LEU A 81 -6.98 -15.67 -7.94
C LEU A 81 -7.33 -16.18 -9.34
N HIS A 82 -7.39 -15.27 -10.31
CA HIS A 82 -7.72 -15.63 -11.67
C HIS A 82 -6.53 -16.17 -12.45
N SER A 83 -5.33 -15.63 -12.23
CA SER A 83 -4.11 -16.01 -12.97
C SER A 83 -3.48 -17.29 -12.47
N PHE A 84 -3.71 -17.65 -11.19
CA PHE A 84 -3.13 -18.82 -10.52
C PHE A 84 -4.22 -19.63 -9.79
N PRO A 85 -5.27 -20.10 -10.50
CA PRO A 85 -6.43 -20.76 -9.87
C PRO A 85 -6.04 -22.04 -9.12
N ASP A 86 -5.05 -22.78 -9.60
CA ASP A 86 -4.58 -24.02 -8.99
C ASP A 86 -3.82 -23.80 -7.67
N LEU A 87 -3.35 -22.57 -7.44
CA LEU A 87 -2.64 -22.15 -6.22
C LEU A 87 -3.51 -21.31 -5.30
N ALA A 88 -4.74 -21.00 -5.72
CA ALA A 88 -5.67 -20.23 -4.93
C ALA A 88 -6.20 -21.07 -3.76
N PRO A 89 -6.33 -20.46 -2.56
CA PRO A 89 -6.98 -21.13 -1.45
C PRO A 89 -8.46 -21.41 -1.79
N THR A 90 -9.02 -22.40 -1.12
CA THR A 90 -10.42 -22.78 -1.25
C THR A 90 -11.27 -22.16 -0.12
N PRO A 91 -12.60 -22.20 -0.20
CA PRO A 91 -13.45 -21.79 0.91
C PRO A 91 -13.21 -22.57 2.22
N ALA A 92 -12.65 -23.79 2.12
CA ALA A 92 -12.31 -24.63 3.27
C ALA A 92 -10.91 -24.36 3.84
N SER A 93 -10.10 -23.56 3.15
CA SER A 93 -8.74 -23.21 3.60
C SER A 93 -8.76 -22.45 4.93
N ASP A 94 -7.80 -22.75 5.78
CA ASP A 94 -7.65 -22.07 7.06
C ASP A 94 -7.08 -20.64 6.88
N ARG A 95 -7.00 -19.90 7.98
CA ARG A 95 -6.50 -18.52 7.97
C ARG A 95 -5.02 -18.46 7.56
N SER A 96 -4.23 -19.46 7.87
CA SER A 96 -2.79 -19.49 7.54
C SER A 96 -2.60 -19.62 6.04
N GLU A 97 -3.31 -20.53 5.38
CA GLU A 97 -3.26 -20.72 3.92
C GLU A 97 -3.70 -19.45 3.17
N MET A 98 -4.77 -18.79 3.63
CA MET A 98 -5.19 -17.50 3.10
C MET A 98 -4.11 -16.43 3.29
N GLY A 99 -3.46 -16.42 4.46
CA GLY A 99 -2.34 -15.52 4.76
C GLY A 99 -1.14 -15.75 3.84
N TYR A 100 -0.76 -16.99 3.54
CA TYR A 100 0.33 -17.31 2.61
C TYR A 100 0.05 -16.77 1.21
N PHE A 101 -1.16 -16.96 0.71
CA PHE A 101 -1.57 -16.41 -0.58
C PHE A 101 -1.50 -14.88 -0.60
N VAL A 102 -2.00 -14.22 0.43
CA VAL A 102 -1.94 -12.76 0.58
C VAL A 102 -0.49 -12.26 0.60
N GLN A 103 0.41 -12.92 1.33
CA GLN A 103 1.82 -12.54 1.37
C GLN A 103 2.49 -12.72 0.01
N GLU A 104 2.19 -13.80 -0.73
CA GLU A 104 2.74 -14.01 -2.05
C GLU A 104 2.24 -12.96 -3.05
N VAL A 105 0.98 -12.57 -3.00
CA VAL A 105 0.48 -11.43 -3.78
C VAL A 105 1.29 -10.17 -3.51
N ARG A 106 1.58 -9.87 -2.25
CA ARG A 106 2.37 -8.68 -1.88
C ARG A 106 3.83 -8.76 -2.34
N ARG A 107 4.42 -9.94 -2.35
CA ARG A 107 5.79 -10.17 -2.83
C ARG A 107 5.87 -10.06 -4.35
N PHE A 108 5.00 -10.78 -5.05
CA PHE A 108 5.06 -11.02 -6.49
C PHE A 108 4.72 -9.78 -7.31
N TYR A 109 3.75 -8.99 -6.87
CA TYR A 109 3.30 -7.82 -7.63
C TYR A 109 4.03 -6.54 -7.22
N PRO A 110 4.48 -5.71 -8.20
CA PRO A 110 5.20 -4.47 -7.94
C PRO A 110 4.25 -3.33 -7.56
N PHE A 111 3.67 -3.36 -6.36
CA PHE A 111 2.78 -2.30 -5.86
C PHE A 111 3.49 -0.95 -5.81
N PHE A 112 4.61 -0.90 -5.06
CA PHE A 112 5.59 0.18 -5.13
C PHE A 112 6.90 -0.41 -5.63
N PRO A 113 7.28 -0.18 -6.90
CA PRO A 113 8.48 -0.80 -7.43
C PRO A 113 9.74 -0.27 -6.74
N ALA A 114 9.77 1.01 -6.38
CA ALA A 114 10.94 1.62 -5.77
C ALA A 114 10.60 2.84 -4.94
N VAL A 115 11.47 3.20 -3.99
CA VAL A 115 11.41 4.44 -3.23
C VAL A 115 12.70 5.24 -3.39
N ALA A 116 12.56 6.56 -3.52
CA ALA A 116 13.68 7.47 -3.67
C ALA A 116 14.08 8.08 -2.32
N ALA A 117 15.38 8.18 -2.10
CA ALA A 117 15.95 8.82 -0.92
C ALA A 117 17.12 9.75 -1.31
N ARG A 118 17.58 10.55 -0.35
CA ARG A 118 18.76 11.40 -0.48
C ARG A 118 19.59 11.30 0.79
N SER A 119 20.92 11.10 0.64
CA SER A 119 21.82 11.08 1.79
C SER A 119 21.81 12.43 2.51
N ARG A 120 21.71 12.42 3.84
CA ARG A 120 21.74 13.62 4.70
C ARG A 120 23.15 14.08 5.03
N LYS A 121 24.12 13.13 4.99
CA LYS A 121 25.54 13.34 5.27
C LYS A 121 26.40 12.45 4.38
N ASP A 122 27.71 12.73 4.33
CA ASP A 122 28.68 11.83 3.72
C ASP A 122 28.69 10.50 4.48
N PHE A 123 28.80 9.39 3.75
CA PHE A 123 29.01 8.07 4.33
C PHE A 123 29.78 7.15 3.39
N ARG A 124 30.28 6.05 3.91
CA ARG A 124 30.90 4.98 3.13
C ARG A 124 30.13 3.68 3.31
N TRP A 125 29.99 2.93 2.22
CA TRP A 125 29.41 1.60 2.23
C TRP A 125 30.16 0.74 1.22
N ARG A 126 30.59 -0.44 1.64
CA ARG A 126 31.39 -1.37 0.83
C ARG A 126 32.56 -0.65 0.10
N ASN A 127 33.34 0.16 0.80
CA ASN A 127 34.46 0.96 0.27
C ASN A 127 34.10 2.07 -0.73
N VAL A 128 32.84 2.28 -1.07
CA VAL A 128 32.37 3.39 -1.90
C VAL A 128 31.99 4.57 -1.01
N ARG A 129 32.48 5.77 -1.35
CA ARG A 129 32.10 7.03 -0.68
C ARG A 129 30.85 7.60 -1.34
N PHE A 130 29.87 7.96 -0.52
CA PHE A 130 28.66 8.64 -0.94
C PHE A 130 28.60 10.02 -0.31
N PRO A 131 28.66 11.10 -1.10
CA PRO A 131 28.56 12.45 -0.58
C PRO A 131 27.13 12.78 -0.11
N ALA A 132 27.02 13.76 0.78
CA ALA A 132 25.74 14.35 1.16
C ALA A 132 24.97 14.84 -0.08
N GLY A 133 23.65 14.70 -0.08
CA GLY A 133 22.80 15.05 -1.21
C GLY A 133 22.75 14.02 -2.34
N ARG A 134 23.51 12.91 -2.26
CA ARG A 134 23.40 11.82 -3.25
C ARG A 134 21.99 11.24 -3.26
N ARG A 135 21.41 11.09 -4.45
CA ARG A 135 20.12 10.40 -4.64
C ARG A 135 20.32 8.90 -4.67
N PHE A 136 19.42 8.19 -4.03
CA PHE A 136 19.33 6.73 -4.01
C PHE A 136 17.95 6.33 -4.49
N LEU A 137 17.90 5.22 -5.17
CA LEU A 137 16.69 4.49 -5.48
C LEU A 137 16.80 3.11 -4.82
N LEU A 138 15.92 2.82 -3.88
CA LEU A 138 15.78 1.49 -3.31
C LEU A 138 14.74 0.75 -4.13
N ASP A 139 15.16 -0.28 -4.84
CA ASP A 139 14.28 -1.14 -5.64
C ASP A 139 13.63 -2.18 -4.74
N LEU A 140 12.36 -1.95 -4.41
CA LEU A 140 11.58 -2.84 -3.54
C LEU A 140 11.20 -4.12 -4.28
N HIS A 141 10.81 -3.99 -5.55
CA HIS A 141 10.40 -5.13 -6.35
C HIS A 141 11.59 -6.06 -6.63
N ALA A 142 12.74 -5.51 -7.00
CA ALA A 142 13.93 -6.32 -7.19
C ALA A 142 14.35 -7.05 -5.90
N THR A 143 14.18 -6.44 -4.72
CA THR A 143 14.44 -7.13 -3.45
C THR A 143 13.44 -8.25 -3.21
N ASN A 144 12.15 -8.03 -3.49
CA ASN A 144 11.10 -9.05 -3.35
C ASN A 144 11.23 -10.19 -4.39
N THR A 145 12.05 -10.01 -5.42
CA THR A 145 12.32 -10.99 -6.49
C THR A 145 13.80 -11.34 -6.63
N ASP A 146 14.63 -11.03 -5.63
CA ASP A 146 16.06 -11.34 -5.66
C ASP A 146 16.30 -12.85 -5.53
N PRO A 147 16.95 -13.52 -6.51
CA PRO A 147 17.22 -14.95 -6.46
C PRO A 147 18.19 -15.36 -5.33
N HIS A 148 18.91 -14.42 -4.71
CA HIS A 148 19.71 -14.68 -3.51
C HIS A 148 18.87 -14.76 -2.22
N LEU A 149 17.64 -14.24 -2.26
CA LEU A 149 16.72 -14.20 -1.12
C LEU A 149 15.53 -15.15 -1.31
N TRP A 150 15.14 -15.41 -2.55
CA TRP A 150 13.93 -16.15 -2.90
C TRP A 150 14.24 -17.27 -3.89
N ASN A 151 13.84 -18.48 -3.56
CA ASN A 151 13.89 -19.59 -4.52
C ASN A 151 12.82 -19.38 -5.59
N GLU A 152 13.17 -19.56 -6.87
CA GLU A 152 12.26 -19.33 -8.01
C GLU A 152 11.46 -18.03 -7.89
N PRO A 153 12.13 -16.86 -7.84
CA PRO A 153 11.50 -15.58 -7.48
C PRO A 153 10.41 -15.12 -8.45
N GLU A 154 10.49 -15.54 -9.71
CA GLU A 154 9.51 -15.23 -10.77
C GLU A 154 8.30 -16.19 -10.77
N THR A 155 8.33 -17.24 -9.95
CA THR A 155 7.22 -18.18 -9.79
C THR A 155 6.31 -17.69 -8.65
N PHE A 156 5.01 -17.62 -8.92
CA PHE A 156 4.00 -17.37 -7.89
C PHE A 156 3.83 -18.65 -7.06
N ASN A 157 4.21 -18.63 -5.80
CA ASN A 157 4.16 -19.79 -4.91
C ASN A 157 3.86 -19.39 -3.47
N PRO A 158 2.60 -19.46 -3.00
CA PRO A 158 2.20 -19.17 -1.63
C PRO A 158 2.88 -20.05 -0.58
N GLU A 159 3.22 -21.31 -0.93
CA GLU A 159 3.80 -22.29 0.00
C GLU A 159 5.15 -21.84 0.58
N ARG A 160 5.84 -20.90 -0.06
CA ARG A 160 7.09 -20.33 0.48
C ARG A 160 6.90 -19.60 1.81
N PHE A 161 5.67 -19.19 2.14
CA PHE A 161 5.33 -18.55 3.40
C PHE A 161 4.93 -19.53 4.50
N ARG A 162 4.90 -20.83 4.21
CA ARG A 162 4.70 -21.88 5.22
C ARG A 162 5.94 -22.04 6.11
N GLU A 163 7.12 -21.74 5.56
CA GLU A 163 8.36 -21.77 6.30
C GLU A 163 8.51 -20.51 7.18
N GLU A 164 8.95 -20.71 8.41
CA GLU A 164 9.27 -19.61 9.32
C GLU A 164 10.61 -18.97 8.98
N GLY A 165 10.82 -17.72 9.38
CA GLY A 165 12.13 -17.08 9.34
C GLY A 165 12.42 -16.18 8.14
N ILE A 166 11.40 -15.79 7.36
CA ILE A 166 11.57 -14.78 6.32
C ILE A 166 12.06 -13.47 6.94
N SER A 167 13.22 -13.02 6.52
CA SER A 167 13.81 -11.77 7.03
C SER A 167 12.90 -10.56 6.77
N ALA A 168 12.77 -9.71 7.78
CA ALA A 168 12.06 -8.43 7.66
C ALA A 168 12.68 -7.48 6.61
N PHE A 169 13.86 -7.81 6.07
CA PHE A 169 14.52 -7.10 4.99
C PHE A 169 14.48 -7.85 3.65
N ALA A 170 13.93 -9.06 3.60
CA ALA A 170 13.71 -9.80 2.36
C ALA A 170 12.32 -9.52 1.78
N LEU A 171 11.27 -9.53 2.61
CA LEU A 171 9.92 -9.17 2.20
C LEU A 171 9.65 -7.70 2.54
N ILE A 172 9.77 -6.83 1.54
CA ILE A 172 9.70 -5.37 1.72
C ILE A 172 8.69 -4.66 0.80
N PRO A 173 7.53 -5.23 0.50
CA PRO A 173 6.56 -4.59 -0.41
C PRO A 173 6.05 -3.24 0.10
N GLN A 174 6.11 -3.02 1.41
CA GLN A 174 5.71 -1.79 2.09
C GLN A 174 6.83 -1.23 2.99
N GLY A 175 8.09 -1.48 2.61
CA GLY A 175 9.27 -1.18 3.39
C GLY A 175 9.75 -2.36 4.23
N GLY A 176 10.96 -2.28 4.76
CA GLY A 176 11.61 -3.38 5.49
C GLY A 176 11.99 -3.01 6.92
N GLY A 177 12.37 -4.03 7.70
CA GLY A 177 12.79 -3.86 9.08
C GLY A 177 11.66 -3.53 10.05
N ASP A 178 11.95 -2.78 11.08
CA ASP A 178 10.99 -2.38 12.13
C ASP A 178 10.24 -1.11 11.77
N VAL A 179 8.94 -1.05 12.07
CA VAL A 179 8.11 0.13 11.84
C VAL A 179 8.70 1.40 12.50
N PRO A 180 9.10 1.41 13.79
CA PRO A 180 9.59 2.63 14.43
C PRO A 180 11.00 3.04 13.98
N LYS A 181 11.81 2.13 13.42
CA LYS A 181 13.23 2.38 13.13
C LYS A 181 13.56 2.48 11.64
N ASN A 182 12.82 1.79 10.78
CA ASN A 182 13.21 1.58 9.38
C ASN A 182 12.20 2.11 8.36
N HIS A 183 11.24 2.94 8.76
CA HIS A 183 10.19 3.46 7.86
C HIS A 183 9.32 2.37 7.20
N ARG A 184 9.23 1.16 7.78
CA ARG A 184 8.25 0.17 7.38
C ARG A 184 6.84 0.73 7.58
N CYS A 185 5.93 0.44 6.68
CA CYS A 185 4.57 0.97 6.72
C CYS A 185 3.86 0.60 8.04
N PRO A 186 3.43 1.56 8.86
CA PRO A 186 2.71 1.26 10.10
C PRO A 186 1.32 0.66 9.87
N GLY A 187 0.74 0.86 8.69
CA GLY A 187 -0.55 0.31 8.28
C GLY A 187 -0.47 -1.07 7.63
N GLU A 188 0.68 -1.74 7.64
CA GLU A 188 0.85 -3.04 6.97
C GLU A 188 -0.10 -4.10 7.53
N THR A 189 -0.25 -4.19 8.85
CA THR A 189 -1.18 -5.14 9.48
C THR A 189 -2.63 -4.88 9.04
N VAL A 190 -3.03 -3.63 8.95
CA VAL A 190 -4.37 -3.26 8.46
C VAL A 190 -4.57 -3.69 7.01
N VAL A 191 -3.55 -3.52 6.17
CA VAL A 191 -3.61 -3.97 4.76
C VAL A 191 -3.74 -5.48 4.68
N LEU A 192 -3.02 -6.24 5.49
CA LEU A 192 -3.12 -7.69 5.55
C LEU A 192 -4.53 -8.14 5.93
N GLU A 193 -5.11 -7.60 7.00
CA GLU A 193 -6.48 -7.91 7.41
C GLU A 193 -7.52 -7.56 6.32
N VAL A 194 -7.36 -6.43 5.66
CA VAL A 194 -8.23 -6.01 4.55
C VAL A 194 -8.10 -6.97 3.36
N MET A 195 -6.88 -7.40 3.03
CA MET A 195 -6.65 -8.37 1.95
C MET A 195 -7.22 -9.74 2.28
N GLU A 196 -7.01 -10.25 3.51
CA GLU A 196 -7.58 -11.53 3.96
C GLU A 196 -9.12 -11.49 3.94
N ARG A 197 -9.71 -10.38 4.38
CA ARG A 197 -11.17 -10.20 4.32
C ARG A 197 -11.68 -10.13 2.87
N ALA A 198 -10.99 -9.42 1.99
CA ALA A 198 -11.34 -9.35 0.58
C ALA A 198 -11.22 -10.71 -0.11
N LEU A 199 -10.16 -11.48 0.22
CA LEU A 199 -9.97 -12.83 -0.27
C LEU A 199 -11.14 -13.74 0.11
N ARG A 200 -11.53 -13.71 1.38
CA ARG A 200 -12.68 -14.48 1.87
C ARG A 200 -13.99 -14.08 1.18
N MET A 201 -14.20 -12.78 0.98
CA MET A 201 -15.39 -12.30 0.23
C MET A 201 -15.42 -12.86 -1.19
N LEU A 202 -14.29 -12.79 -1.91
CA LEU A 202 -14.19 -13.25 -3.29
C LEU A 202 -14.37 -14.78 -3.41
N LEU A 203 -13.93 -15.55 -2.40
CA LEU A 203 -14.03 -17.02 -2.42
C LEU A 203 -15.36 -17.57 -1.91
N CYS A 204 -15.99 -16.90 -0.93
CA CYS A 204 -17.06 -17.49 -0.15
C CYS A 204 -18.39 -16.72 -0.18
N GLU A 205 -18.36 -15.41 -0.45
CA GLU A 205 -19.51 -14.54 -0.23
C GLU A 205 -20.01 -13.87 -1.51
N MET A 206 -19.22 -13.90 -2.58
CA MET A 206 -19.57 -13.26 -3.85
C MET A 206 -19.70 -14.31 -4.97
N GLU A 207 -20.81 -14.24 -5.69
CA GLU A 207 -20.93 -14.88 -7.00
C GLU A 207 -20.59 -13.83 -8.07
N TYR A 208 -19.53 -14.05 -8.84
CA TYR A 208 -19.13 -13.14 -9.89
C TYR A 208 -18.61 -13.88 -11.13
N ARG A 209 -18.56 -13.18 -12.23
CA ARG A 209 -17.99 -13.68 -13.49
C ARG A 209 -16.93 -12.71 -13.96
N LEU A 210 -15.80 -13.23 -14.37
CA LEU A 210 -14.76 -12.42 -14.98
C LEU A 210 -15.04 -12.29 -16.50
N PRO A 211 -15.48 -11.11 -16.99
CA PRO A 211 -15.67 -10.91 -18.41
C PRO A 211 -14.32 -10.90 -19.13
N ARG A 212 -14.35 -11.11 -20.46
CA ARG A 212 -13.13 -10.98 -21.28
C ARG A 212 -12.60 -9.55 -21.17
N GLN A 213 -11.37 -9.41 -20.69
CA GLN A 213 -10.76 -8.11 -20.38
C GLN A 213 -9.23 -8.19 -20.48
N ASP A 214 -8.56 -7.02 -20.46
CA ASP A 214 -7.10 -6.93 -20.46
C ASP A 214 -6.56 -7.11 -19.04
N LEU A 215 -6.01 -8.28 -18.77
CA LEU A 215 -5.37 -8.64 -17.50
C LEU A 215 -3.85 -8.45 -17.51
N CYS A 216 -3.26 -7.94 -18.60
CA CYS A 216 -1.84 -7.67 -18.65
C CYS A 216 -1.46 -6.58 -17.62
N ILE A 217 -0.48 -6.90 -16.76
CA ILE A 217 0.02 -5.93 -15.77
C ILE A 217 0.89 -4.88 -16.46
N ASP A 218 0.43 -3.65 -16.47
CA ASP A 218 1.19 -2.51 -17.02
C ASP A 218 2.25 -2.04 -16.03
N ARG A 219 3.47 -2.55 -16.18
CA ARG A 219 4.64 -2.18 -15.36
C ARG A 219 5.19 -0.78 -15.66
N SER A 220 4.70 -0.10 -16.70
CA SER A 220 5.09 1.29 -17.01
C SER A 220 4.38 2.31 -16.12
N ARG A 221 3.40 1.87 -15.34
CA ARG A 221 2.59 2.70 -14.43
C ARG A 221 2.91 2.43 -12.97
N MET A 222 2.60 3.39 -12.14
CA MET A 222 2.67 3.28 -10.69
C MET A 222 1.32 3.70 -10.09
N PRO A 223 0.61 2.79 -9.41
CA PRO A 223 0.90 1.36 -9.25
C PRO A 223 0.75 0.58 -10.56
N ALA A 224 1.47 -0.54 -10.68
CA ALA A 224 1.30 -1.48 -11.78
C ALA A 224 0.00 -2.26 -11.57
N LEU A 225 -0.92 -2.12 -12.51
CA LEU A 225 -2.25 -2.73 -12.45
C LEU A 225 -2.58 -3.39 -13.80
N PRO A 226 -3.54 -4.34 -13.84
CA PRO A 226 -4.10 -4.82 -15.09
C PRO A 226 -4.64 -3.66 -15.93
N GLY A 227 -4.54 -3.77 -17.26
CA GLY A 227 -5.02 -2.75 -18.18
C GLY A 227 -6.49 -2.38 -17.94
N SER A 228 -7.34 -3.37 -17.67
CA SER A 228 -8.76 -3.23 -17.32
C SER A 228 -9.02 -2.80 -15.86
N LYS A 229 -8.04 -2.82 -14.98
CA LYS A 229 -8.15 -2.66 -13.51
C LYS A 229 -8.99 -3.73 -12.82
N ILE A 230 -9.24 -4.81 -13.48
CA ILE A 230 -10.09 -5.94 -13.15
C ILE A 230 -11.58 -5.56 -12.91
N ILE A 231 -12.44 -6.13 -13.72
CA ILE A 231 -13.90 -6.00 -13.66
C ILE A 231 -14.44 -7.39 -13.25
N LEU A 232 -15.23 -7.43 -12.21
CA LEU A 232 -15.90 -8.64 -11.70
C LEU A 232 -17.38 -8.60 -12.03
#